data_7af143aae986f121a57fa918224b5dc5
#
_entry.id   7af143aae986f121a57fa918224b5dc5
#
_cell.length_a   1.000
_cell.length_b   1.000
_cell.length_c   1.000
_cell.angle_alpha   90.00
_cell.angle_beta   90.00
_cell.angle_gamma   90.00
#
_symmetry.space_group_name_H-M   'P 1'
#
loop_
_entity.id
_entity.type
_entity.pdbx_description
1 polymer ?
#
loop_
_entity_poly.entity_id
_entity_poly.type
_entity_poly.pdbx_seq_one_letter_code
_entity_poly.pdbx_strand_id
1 'polypeptide(L)'
;MAIKGELCTPTGAALLKHFVNKFGDMPAMAVSKIGYGMGKKDFESPNCVRAMLGETDESAEQILELSCNLDDMTGEAIGFAMEVLLDAGALDVFTTAIGMKKSRPGIMLTILCRVENKEKLLPLIFKHTTTLGVREKICNRYTLTRKTDIVQTPYGPVRKKIATGYGVERSKYEYEDLAKIARENGLSLKDIVSE
;
A
#
# COMPACT_ATOMS: atom_id res chain seq x y z
N MET A 1 -24.05 -24.24 13.35
CA MET A 1 -24.42 -25.58 12.88
C MET A 1 -23.20 -26.23 12.28
N ALA A 2 -22.73 -27.38 12.72
CA ALA A 2 -21.54 -28.04 12.19
C ALA A 2 -22.00 -29.10 11.20
N ILE A 3 -21.77 -28.93 9.91
CA ILE A 3 -22.03 -29.93 8.87
C ILE A 3 -20.97 -31.01 9.00
N LYS A 4 -21.39 -32.26 9.27
CA LYS A 4 -20.50 -33.42 9.30
C LYS A 4 -20.38 -34.03 7.90
N GLY A 5 -19.25 -33.77 7.24
CA GLY A 5 -18.98 -34.32 5.92
C GLY A 5 -17.93 -33.55 5.13
N GLU A 6 -17.47 -34.15 4.04
CA GLU A 6 -16.56 -33.52 3.09
C GLU A 6 -17.36 -32.56 2.20
N LEU A 7 -17.09 -31.26 2.30
CA LEU A 7 -17.69 -30.22 1.47
C LEU A 7 -16.84 -29.85 0.26
N CYS A 8 -15.54 -30.12 0.31
CA CYS A 8 -14.61 -29.86 -0.78
C CYS A 8 -13.83 -31.14 -1.10
N THR A 9 -13.99 -31.64 -2.33
CA THR A 9 -13.25 -32.83 -2.78
C THR A 9 -11.75 -32.51 -2.96
N PRO A 10 -10.85 -33.52 -2.92
CA PRO A 10 -9.43 -33.32 -3.22
C PRO A 10 -9.17 -32.60 -4.53
N THR A 11 -9.94 -32.91 -5.58
CA THR A 11 -9.87 -32.23 -6.88
C THR A 11 -10.30 -30.75 -6.75
N GLY A 12 -11.39 -30.47 -6.04
CA GLY A 12 -11.83 -29.11 -5.76
C GLY A 12 -10.79 -28.30 -5.00
N ALA A 13 -10.18 -28.91 -3.98
CA ALA A 13 -9.10 -28.28 -3.22
C ALA A 13 -7.86 -27.99 -4.08
N ALA A 14 -7.49 -28.90 -4.97
CA ALA A 14 -6.38 -28.71 -5.91
C ALA A 14 -6.65 -27.55 -6.89
N LEU A 15 -7.87 -27.45 -7.42
CA LEU A 15 -8.29 -26.34 -8.29
C LEU A 15 -8.25 -25.01 -7.53
N LEU A 16 -8.80 -24.94 -6.33
CA LEU A 16 -8.75 -23.74 -5.49
C LEU A 16 -7.29 -23.33 -5.21
N LYS A 17 -6.43 -24.28 -4.84
CA LYS A 17 -5.01 -23.99 -4.61
C LYS A 17 -4.29 -23.46 -5.86
N HIS A 18 -4.70 -23.88 -7.05
CA HIS A 18 -4.05 -23.48 -8.31
C HIS A 18 -4.54 -22.09 -8.78
N PHE A 19 -5.84 -21.83 -8.70
CA PHE A 19 -6.44 -20.63 -9.29
C PHE A 19 -6.67 -19.48 -8.31
N VAL A 20 -6.76 -19.75 -7.00
CA VAL A 20 -7.04 -18.71 -6.01
C VAL A 20 -5.76 -17.97 -5.64
N ASN A 21 -5.74 -16.66 -5.88
CA ASN A 21 -4.63 -15.79 -5.52
C ASN A 21 -4.74 -15.25 -4.08
N LYS A 22 -5.95 -15.16 -3.53
CA LYS A 22 -6.20 -14.61 -2.19
C LYS A 22 -7.40 -15.29 -1.55
N PHE A 23 -7.26 -15.64 -0.27
CA PHE A 23 -8.35 -16.10 0.59
C PHE A 23 -8.73 -14.97 1.55
N GLY A 24 -10.02 -14.80 1.82
CA GLY A 24 -10.53 -13.78 2.72
C GLY A 24 -11.98 -13.43 2.43
N ASP A 25 -12.43 -12.31 2.99
CA ASP A 25 -13.77 -11.79 2.75
C ASP A 25 -13.92 -11.32 1.30
N MET A 26 -15.16 -11.38 0.81
CA MET A 26 -15.48 -10.91 -0.54
C MET A 26 -15.28 -9.39 -0.61
N PRO A 27 -14.49 -8.89 -1.57
CA PRO A 27 -14.34 -7.44 -1.75
C PRO A 27 -15.66 -6.81 -2.21
N ALA A 28 -15.83 -5.51 -1.94
CA ALA A 28 -16.89 -4.73 -2.56
C ALA A 28 -16.70 -4.73 -4.08
N MET A 29 -17.68 -5.24 -4.83
CA MET A 29 -17.59 -5.40 -6.27
C MET A 29 -18.96 -5.20 -6.94
N ALA A 30 -18.95 -4.67 -8.15
CA ALA A 30 -20.12 -4.65 -9.01
C ALA A 30 -20.26 -6.02 -9.69
N VAL A 31 -21.14 -6.88 -9.16
CA VAL A 31 -21.32 -8.24 -9.67
C VAL A 31 -22.05 -8.20 -11.01
N SER A 32 -21.43 -8.76 -12.06
CA SER A 32 -21.97 -8.85 -13.40
C SER A 32 -22.63 -10.21 -13.69
N LYS A 33 -22.09 -11.30 -13.12
CA LYS A 33 -22.61 -12.67 -13.30
C LYS A 33 -22.45 -13.49 -12.03
N ILE A 34 -23.42 -14.39 -11.79
CA ILE A 34 -23.38 -15.37 -10.70
C ILE A 34 -23.62 -16.75 -11.29
N GLY A 35 -22.79 -17.70 -10.91
CA GLY A 35 -22.92 -19.11 -11.27
C GLY A 35 -22.93 -19.99 -10.04
N TYR A 36 -23.64 -21.13 -10.12
CA TYR A 36 -23.70 -22.12 -9.06
C TYR A 36 -23.26 -23.50 -9.60
N GLY A 37 -22.43 -24.17 -8.86
CA GLY A 37 -22.07 -25.57 -9.10
C GLY A 37 -22.58 -26.43 -7.95
N MET A 38 -23.52 -27.33 -8.21
CA MET A 38 -24.15 -28.16 -7.16
C MET A 38 -23.27 -29.35 -6.81
N GLY A 39 -23.12 -29.64 -5.53
CA GLY A 39 -22.52 -30.86 -5.04
C GLY A 39 -23.50 -32.04 -5.12
N LYS A 40 -22.96 -33.29 -5.13
CA LYS A 40 -23.79 -34.49 -5.20
C LYS A 40 -24.35 -34.98 -3.87
N LYS A 41 -23.82 -34.48 -2.75
CA LYS A 41 -24.26 -34.87 -1.41
C LYS A 41 -25.33 -33.91 -0.91
N ASP A 42 -26.41 -34.46 -0.34
CA ASP A 42 -27.47 -33.67 0.29
C ASP A 42 -27.14 -33.39 1.76
N PHE A 43 -27.27 -32.15 2.16
CA PHE A 43 -27.14 -31.67 3.53
C PHE A 43 -28.34 -30.78 3.88
N GLU A 44 -28.54 -30.48 5.13
CA GLU A 44 -29.58 -29.52 5.58
C GLU A 44 -29.38 -28.12 5.00
N SER A 45 -28.14 -27.76 4.65
CA SER A 45 -27.79 -26.52 3.96
C SER A 45 -27.38 -26.80 2.52
N PRO A 46 -27.60 -25.86 1.59
CA PRO A 46 -27.23 -26.04 0.19
C PRO A 46 -25.75 -26.40 0.03
N ASN A 47 -25.47 -27.52 -0.65
CA ASN A 47 -24.15 -27.96 -1.00
C ASN A 47 -23.79 -27.47 -2.41
N CYS A 48 -23.30 -26.24 -2.49
CA CYS A 48 -22.94 -25.67 -3.77
C CYS A 48 -21.72 -24.73 -3.66
N VAL A 49 -21.00 -24.60 -4.76
CA VAL A 49 -20.05 -23.52 -4.98
C VAL A 49 -20.79 -22.39 -5.67
N ARG A 50 -20.69 -21.19 -5.14
CA ARG A 50 -21.18 -19.96 -5.77
C ARG A 50 -19.99 -19.18 -6.30
N ALA A 51 -19.93 -18.99 -7.61
CA ALA A 51 -18.94 -18.14 -8.28
C ALA A 51 -19.60 -16.81 -8.66
N MET A 52 -18.94 -15.71 -8.39
CA MET A 52 -19.36 -14.37 -8.78
C MET A 52 -18.28 -13.77 -9.67
N LEU A 53 -18.67 -13.26 -10.83
CA LEU A 53 -17.82 -12.45 -11.69
C LEU A 53 -18.27 -11.00 -11.53
N GLY A 54 -17.32 -10.11 -11.31
CA GLY A 54 -17.61 -8.70 -11.15
C GLY A 54 -16.35 -7.86 -11.25
N GLU A 55 -16.57 -6.55 -11.30
CA GLU A 55 -15.49 -5.55 -11.30
C GLU A 55 -15.38 -4.97 -9.90
N THR A 56 -14.15 -4.96 -9.39
CA THR A 56 -13.82 -4.22 -8.17
C THR A 56 -13.41 -2.81 -8.59
N ASP A 57 -13.77 -1.82 -7.80
CA ASP A 57 -13.23 -0.49 -7.97
C ASP A 57 -11.73 -0.52 -7.55
N GLU A 58 -10.86 -0.82 -8.53
CA GLU A 58 -9.40 -0.89 -8.32
C GLU A 58 -8.79 0.47 -7.91
N SER A 59 -9.60 1.53 -7.90
CA SER A 59 -9.12 2.87 -7.54
C SER A 59 -8.74 3.00 -6.07
N ALA A 60 -9.20 2.11 -5.19
CA ALA A 60 -8.91 2.13 -3.76
C ALA A 60 -7.96 0.99 -3.36
N GLU A 61 -6.68 1.28 -3.31
CA GLU A 61 -5.70 0.42 -2.64
C GLU A 61 -5.91 0.48 -1.13
N GLN A 62 -6.06 -0.66 -0.45
CA GLN A 62 -6.05 -0.68 1.02
C GLN A 62 -4.63 -0.65 1.55
N ILE A 63 -4.38 0.29 2.43
CA ILE A 63 -3.12 0.39 3.18
C ILE A 63 -3.40 0.39 4.68
N LEU A 64 -2.38 0.12 5.46
CA LEU A 64 -2.40 0.25 6.91
C LEU A 64 -1.71 1.56 7.32
N GLU A 65 -2.32 2.23 8.27
CA GLU A 65 -1.72 3.28 9.08
C GLU A 65 -1.40 2.69 10.45
N LEU A 66 -0.10 2.53 10.74
CA LEU A 66 0.41 2.13 12.04
C LEU A 66 0.89 3.37 12.77
N SER A 67 0.45 3.58 14.01
CA SER A 67 0.86 4.77 14.76
C SER A 67 1.15 4.48 16.23
N CYS A 68 2.15 5.16 16.78
CA CYS A 68 2.51 5.13 18.19
C CYS A 68 2.90 6.52 18.70
N ASN A 69 2.79 6.73 20.00
CA ASN A 69 3.14 7.99 20.66
C ASN A 69 4.42 7.79 21.46
N LEU A 70 5.33 8.75 21.34
CA LEU A 70 6.67 8.74 21.92
C LEU A 70 6.87 10.04 22.71
N ASP A 71 7.27 9.96 23.99
CA ASP A 71 7.57 11.12 24.84
C ASP A 71 8.96 11.04 25.51
N ASP A 72 9.74 10.03 25.14
CA ASP A 72 11.04 9.71 25.78
C ASP A 72 12.15 9.35 24.77
N MET A 73 12.00 9.73 23.49
CA MET A 73 13.00 9.53 22.45
C MET A 73 13.60 10.85 21.96
N THR A 74 14.89 10.81 21.58
CA THR A 74 15.54 11.93 20.90
C THR A 74 15.12 12.01 19.44
N GLY A 75 15.20 13.20 18.83
CA GLY A 75 14.92 13.39 17.40
C GLY A 75 15.82 12.54 16.52
N GLU A 76 17.10 12.34 16.87
CA GLU A 76 18.05 11.48 16.14
C GLU A 76 17.61 10.02 16.16
N ALA A 77 17.20 9.50 17.33
CA ALA A 77 16.72 8.12 17.45
C ALA A 77 15.43 7.90 16.66
N ILE A 78 14.52 8.87 16.63
CA ILE A 78 13.30 8.83 15.81
C ILE A 78 13.67 8.86 14.33
N GLY A 79 14.60 9.75 13.91
CA GLY A 79 15.09 9.82 12.52
C GLY A 79 15.67 8.49 12.05
N PHE A 80 16.51 7.86 12.85
CA PHE A 80 17.05 6.54 12.56
C PHE A 80 15.95 5.46 12.43
N ALA A 81 14.96 5.47 13.34
CA ALA A 81 13.84 4.54 13.24
C ALA A 81 13.04 4.74 11.94
N MET A 82 12.82 6.00 11.52
CA MET A 82 12.13 6.33 10.27
C MET A 82 12.90 5.78 9.04
N GLU A 83 14.21 5.94 8.98
CA GLU A 83 15.06 5.40 7.90
C GLU A 83 14.94 3.87 7.82
N VAL A 84 15.09 3.18 8.95
CA VAL A 84 14.98 1.71 9.01
C VAL A 84 13.60 1.23 8.53
N LEU A 85 12.54 1.93 8.90
CA LEU A 85 11.19 1.57 8.49
C LEU A 85 10.93 1.81 6.99
N LEU A 86 11.45 2.88 6.42
CA LEU A 86 11.39 3.16 4.98
C LEU A 86 12.16 2.09 4.19
N ASP A 87 13.38 1.75 4.60
CA ASP A 87 14.20 0.70 3.99
C ASP A 87 13.56 -0.68 4.10
N ALA A 88 12.78 -0.92 5.15
CA ALA A 88 12.03 -2.15 5.33
C ALA A 88 10.77 -2.24 4.44
N GLY A 89 10.41 -1.18 3.71
CA GLY A 89 9.31 -1.17 2.74
C GLY A 89 8.04 -0.50 3.24
N ALA A 90 8.13 0.41 4.22
CA ALA A 90 7.05 1.34 4.49
C ALA A 90 6.81 2.23 3.25
N LEU A 91 5.56 2.58 3.00
CA LEU A 91 5.18 3.48 1.90
C LEU A 91 5.51 4.93 2.24
N ASP A 92 5.39 5.27 3.52
CA ASP A 92 5.71 6.58 4.07
C ASP A 92 5.91 6.47 5.59
N VAL A 93 6.76 7.32 6.16
CA VAL A 93 6.96 7.44 7.61
C VAL A 93 7.08 8.90 7.94
N PHE A 94 6.26 9.37 8.86
CA PHE A 94 6.26 10.78 9.25
C PHE A 94 5.92 10.96 10.73
N THR A 95 6.21 12.14 11.25
CA THR A 95 5.96 12.51 12.64
C THR A 95 4.99 13.66 12.76
N THR A 96 4.21 13.64 13.85
CA THR A 96 3.31 14.73 14.21
C THR A 96 3.56 15.11 15.68
N ALA A 97 3.77 16.39 15.97
CA ALA A 97 3.88 16.88 17.35
C ALA A 97 2.52 16.77 18.05
N ILE A 98 2.51 16.19 19.24
CA ILE A 98 1.31 15.99 20.06
C ILE A 98 1.52 16.40 21.50
N GLY A 99 0.43 16.75 22.16
CA GLY A 99 0.39 16.86 23.63
C GLY A 99 -0.05 15.54 24.26
N MET A 100 0.70 15.03 25.23
CA MET A 100 0.39 13.80 25.94
C MET A 100 -0.11 14.06 27.36
N LYS A 101 -0.60 13.01 28.03
CA LYS A 101 -1.01 13.06 29.44
C LYS A 101 0.09 13.70 30.31
N LYS A 102 -0.31 14.35 31.41
CA LYS A 102 0.58 15.08 32.34
C LYS A 102 1.30 16.26 31.66
N SER A 103 0.66 16.85 30.62
CA SER A 103 1.18 18.02 29.89
C SER A 103 2.55 17.80 29.26
N ARG A 104 2.89 16.57 28.89
CA ARG A 104 4.16 16.27 28.23
C ARG A 104 4.08 16.52 26.73
N PRO A 105 5.08 17.20 26.16
CA PRO A 105 5.24 17.20 24.71
C PRO A 105 5.60 15.79 24.24
N GLY A 106 5.11 15.37 23.09
CA GLY A 106 5.43 14.09 22.49
C GLY A 106 5.33 14.13 20.98
N ILE A 107 5.70 13.03 20.38
CA ILE A 107 5.67 12.83 18.93
C ILE A 107 4.82 11.60 18.64
N MET A 108 3.86 11.74 17.73
CA MET A 108 3.21 10.59 17.11
C MET A 108 4.01 10.20 15.88
N LEU A 109 4.58 9.00 15.88
CA LEU A 109 5.18 8.37 14.72
C LEU A 109 4.09 7.62 13.96
N THR A 110 3.95 7.91 12.67
CA THR A 110 2.97 7.29 11.78
C THR A 110 3.69 6.62 10.62
N ILE A 111 3.33 5.37 10.35
CA ILE A 111 3.88 4.52 9.30
C ILE A 111 2.74 4.10 8.38
N LEU A 112 2.83 4.41 7.09
CA LEU A 112 1.95 3.90 6.08
C LEU A 112 2.59 2.68 5.42
N CYS A 113 1.86 1.57 5.33
CA CYS A 113 2.38 0.37 4.70
C CYS A 113 1.29 -0.42 3.98
N ARG A 114 1.71 -1.34 3.11
CA ARG A 114 0.82 -2.35 2.56
C ARG A 114 0.48 -3.37 3.63
N VAL A 115 -0.69 -3.99 3.52
CA VAL A 115 -1.17 -4.99 4.50
C VAL A 115 -0.16 -6.14 4.67
N GLU A 116 0.44 -6.60 3.58
CA GLU A 116 1.43 -7.68 3.57
C GLU A 116 2.74 -7.34 4.29
N ASN A 117 3.09 -6.05 4.42
CA ASN A 117 4.32 -5.61 5.07
C ASN A 117 4.20 -5.44 6.59
N LYS A 118 3.01 -5.56 7.15
CA LYS A 118 2.73 -5.38 8.58
C LYS A 118 3.62 -6.24 9.46
N GLU A 119 3.65 -7.54 9.19
CA GLU A 119 4.38 -8.52 10.01
C GLU A 119 5.91 -8.28 10.01
N LYS A 120 6.42 -7.63 8.97
CA LYS A 120 7.83 -7.23 8.89
C LYS A 120 8.10 -5.92 9.64
N LEU A 121 7.16 -4.97 9.60
CA LEU A 121 7.36 -3.63 10.16
C LEU A 121 7.10 -3.57 11.67
N LEU A 122 6.13 -4.30 12.21
CA LEU A 122 5.80 -4.28 13.63
C LEU A 122 7.00 -4.59 14.55
N PRO A 123 7.81 -5.66 14.32
CA PRO A 123 9.00 -5.91 15.13
C PRO A 123 10.03 -4.80 15.07
N LEU A 124 10.16 -4.12 13.91
CA LEU A 124 11.09 -3.00 13.74
C LEU A 124 10.63 -1.76 14.53
N ILE A 125 9.32 -1.48 14.53
CA ILE A 125 8.76 -0.39 15.35
C ILE A 125 9.10 -0.64 16.82
N PHE A 126 8.80 -1.82 17.36
CA PHE A 126 9.11 -2.13 18.77
C PHE A 126 10.61 -2.16 19.08
N LYS A 127 11.45 -2.56 18.11
CA LYS A 127 12.91 -2.61 18.29
C LYS A 127 13.55 -1.23 18.31
N HIS A 128 13.07 -0.32 17.46
CA HIS A 128 13.72 0.98 17.22
C HIS A 128 12.99 2.15 17.88
N THR A 129 11.91 1.89 18.64
CA THR A 129 11.22 2.90 19.45
C THR A 129 11.00 2.42 20.87
N THR A 130 10.66 3.34 21.76
CA THR A 130 10.31 3.05 23.16
C THR A 130 8.83 2.72 23.35
N THR A 131 8.04 2.67 22.26
CA THR A 131 6.61 2.43 22.36
C THR A 131 6.27 1.07 22.97
N LEU A 132 5.23 1.03 23.79
CA LEU A 132 4.67 -0.21 24.35
C LEU A 132 3.47 -0.71 23.54
N GLY A 133 3.03 0.03 22.52
CA GLY A 133 1.87 -0.34 21.72
C GLY A 133 1.73 0.46 20.45
N VAL A 134 1.26 -0.20 19.40
CA VAL A 134 1.00 0.36 18.07
C VAL A 134 -0.50 0.29 17.79
N ARG A 135 -1.08 1.39 17.34
CA ARG A 135 -2.45 1.45 16.83
C ARG A 135 -2.44 1.12 15.35
N GLU A 136 -3.42 0.39 14.90
CA GLU A 136 -3.61 0.03 13.50
C GLU A 136 -4.95 0.58 13.00
N LYS A 137 -4.92 1.12 11.78
CA LYS A 137 -6.11 1.57 11.06
C LYS A 137 -5.99 1.18 9.59
N ILE A 138 -7.06 0.59 9.05
CA ILE A 138 -7.17 0.31 7.63
C ILE A 138 -7.64 1.58 6.92
N CYS A 139 -6.90 2.02 5.91
CA CYS A 139 -7.21 3.19 5.12
C CYS A 139 -7.40 2.83 3.65
N ASN A 140 -8.44 3.37 3.02
CA ASN A 140 -8.57 3.34 1.57
C ASN A 140 -7.69 4.44 0.98
N ARG A 141 -6.84 4.08 0.03
CA ARG A 141 -5.93 5.00 -0.65
C ARG A 141 -6.33 5.14 -2.10
N TYR A 142 -6.59 6.37 -2.51
CA TYR A 142 -6.94 6.71 -3.89
C TYR A 142 -5.72 7.36 -4.55
N THR A 143 -5.25 6.79 -5.66
CA THR A 143 -4.03 7.27 -6.35
C THR A 143 -4.30 7.48 -7.82
N LEU A 144 -3.59 8.43 -8.41
CA LEU A 144 -3.52 8.55 -9.87
C LEU A 144 -2.69 7.42 -10.44
N THR A 145 -3.09 6.90 -11.59
CA THR A 145 -2.27 5.97 -12.39
C THR A 145 -1.01 6.70 -12.85
N ARG A 146 0.16 6.06 -12.66
CA ARG A 146 1.45 6.68 -12.97
C ARG A 146 2.14 5.95 -14.11
N LYS A 147 2.71 6.71 -15.03
CA LYS A 147 3.64 6.22 -16.05
C LYS A 147 4.88 7.10 -16.09
N THR A 148 5.97 6.55 -16.58
CA THR A 148 7.22 7.29 -16.81
C THR A 148 7.50 7.27 -18.31
N ASP A 149 7.58 8.44 -18.92
CA ASP A 149 7.97 8.62 -20.30
C ASP A 149 9.39 9.23 -20.35
N ILE A 150 10.10 9.03 -21.45
CA ILE A 150 11.40 9.66 -21.69
C ILE A 150 11.20 10.78 -22.70
N VAL A 151 11.52 11.99 -22.30
CA VAL A 151 11.48 13.19 -23.15
C VAL A 151 12.90 13.54 -23.59
N GLN A 152 13.09 13.73 -24.89
CA GLN A 152 14.38 14.20 -25.42
C GLN A 152 14.47 15.71 -25.25
N THR A 153 15.51 16.18 -24.59
CA THR A 153 15.85 17.60 -24.49
C THR A 153 17.11 17.89 -25.31
N PRO A 154 17.43 19.14 -25.61
CA PRO A 154 18.69 19.50 -26.28
C PRO A 154 19.94 19.02 -25.54
N TYR A 155 19.83 18.72 -24.27
CA TYR A 155 20.91 18.30 -23.38
C TYR A 155 20.90 16.80 -23.06
N GLY A 156 19.95 16.04 -23.64
CA GLY A 156 19.84 14.61 -23.46
C GLY A 156 18.45 14.15 -22.96
N PRO A 157 18.28 12.83 -22.76
CA PRO A 157 17.00 12.27 -22.33
C PRO A 157 16.73 12.56 -20.85
N VAL A 158 15.47 12.95 -20.54
CA VAL A 158 14.99 13.21 -19.20
C VAL A 158 13.71 12.41 -18.96
N ARG A 159 13.63 11.71 -17.86
CA ARG A 159 12.41 11.00 -17.45
C ARG A 159 11.35 12.01 -16.99
N LYS A 160 10.14 11.81 -17.48
CA LYS A 160 8.96 12.59 -17.11
C LYS A 160 7.92 11.67 -16.49
N LYS A 161 7.61 11.87 -15.23
CA LYS A 161 6.49 11.21 -14.57
C LYS A 161 5.19 11.84 -14.98
N ILE A 162 4.23 11.04 -15.41
CA ILE A 162 2.88 11.47 -15.76
C ILE A 162 1.93 10.71 -14.84
N ALA A 163 1.00 11.43 -14.24
CA ALA A 163 -0.01 10.88 -13.36
C ALA A 163 -1.41 11.28 -13.86
N THR A 164 -2.28 10.30 -14.14
CA THR A 164 -3.62 10.50 -14.69
C THR A 164 -4.68 9.80 -13.87
N GLY A 165 -5.85 10.38 -13.77
CA GLY A 165 -7.00 9.81 -13.06
C GLY A 165 -7.94 10.91 -12.56
N TYR A 166 -9.16 10.54 -12.22
CA TYR A 166 -10.17 11.48 -11.69
C TYR A 166 -10.36 12.76 -12.52
N GLY A 167 -10.22 12.65 -13.85
CA GLY A 167 -10.36 13.80 -14.76
C GLY A 167 -9.18 14.79 -14.74
N VAL A 168 -8.05 14.44 -14.14
CA VAL A 168 -6.85 15.28 -14.12
C VAL A 168 -5.63 14.55 -14.68
N GLU A 169 -4.74 15.34 -15.29
CA GLU A 169 -3.39 14.90 -15.67
C GLU A 169 -2.37 15.83 -15.02
N ARG A 170 -1.30 15.24 -14.48
CA ARG A 170 -0.16 15.97 -13.90
C ARG A 170 1.12 15.37 -14.41
N SER A 171 2.10 16.21 -14.70
CA SER A 171 3.42 15.74 -15.12
C SER A 171 4.54 16.50 -14.42
N LYS A 172 5.65 15.78 -14.18
CA LYS A 172 6.86 16.37 -13.58
C LYS A 172 8.09 15.63 -14.11
N TYR A 173 9.11 16.38 -14.44
CA TYR A 173 10.42 15.82 -14.77
C TYR A 173 11.12 15.25 -13.53
N GLU A 174 11.91 14.18 -13.70
CA GLU A 174 12.73 13.63 -12.62
C GLU A 174 13.85 14.58 -12.24
N TYR A 175 13.87 14.94 -10.97
CA TYR A 175 14.86 15.88 -10.44
C TYR A 175 16.29 15.41 -10.67
N GLU A 176 16.58 14.12 -10.46
CA GLU A 176 17.92 13.56 -10.58
C GLU A 176 18.47 13.69 -12.00
N ASP A 177 17.62 13.49 -13.01
CA ASP A 177 18.00 13.64 -14.41
C ASP A 177 18.32 15.12 -14.73
N LEU A 178 17.43 16.03 -14.29
CA LEU A 178 17.64 17.46 -14.46
C LEU A 178 18.88 17.94 -13.71
N ALA A 179 19.07 17.52 -12.47
CA ALA A 179 20.19 17.92 -11.65
C ALA A 179 21.54 17.43 -12.23
N LYS A 180 21.56 16.23 -12.81
CA LYS A 180 22.71 15.71 -13.51
C LYS A 180 23.08 16.58 -14.72
N ILE A 181 22.12 16.80 -15.61
CA ILE A 181 22.32 17.64 -16.81
C ILE A 181 22.73 19.07 -16.44
N ALA A 182 22.10 19.67 -15.41
CA ALA A 182 22.44 21.00 -14.93
C ALA A 182 23.91 21.11 -14.51
N ARG A 183 24.40 20.14 -13.73
CA ARG A 183 25.78 20.11 -13.26
C ARG A 183 26.77 19.90 -14.41
N GLU A 184 26.46 18.99 -15.34
CA GLU A 184 27.33 18.67 -16.49
C GLU A 184 27.47 19.84 -17.48
N ASN A 185 26.44 20.69 -17.61
CA ASN A 185 26.39 21.77 -18.58
C ASN A 185 26.46 23.18 -17.98
N GLY A 186 26.55 23.31 -16.65
CA GLY A 186 26.59 24.63 -15.98
C GLY A 186 25.29 25.43 -16.12
N LEU A 187 24.13 24.72 -16.24
CA LEU A 187 22.81 25.32 -16.49
C LEU A 187 21.96 25.37 -15.21
N SER A 188 20.94 26.21 -15.20
CA SER A 188 19.88 26.13 -14.21
C SER A 188 18.90 25.00 -14.55
N LEU A 189 18.17 24.46 -13.55
CA LEU A 189 17.15 23.43 -13.79
C LEU A 189 16.04 23.92 -14.74
N LYS A 190 15.77 25.23 -14.78
CA LYS A 190 14.75 25.82 -15.63
C LYS A 190 15.17 25.83 -17.11
N ASP A 191 16.44 26.09 -17.37
CA ASP A 191 16.97 26.19 -18.73
C ASP A 191 16.90 24.86 -19.50
N ILE A 192 16.85 23.73 -18.78
CA ILE A 192 16.82 22.40 -19.39
C ILE A 192 15.42 22.05 -19.93
N VAL A 193 14.37 22.57 -19.31
CA VAL A 193 12.96 22.22 -19.61
C VAL A 193 12.15 23.41 -20.10
N SER A 194 12.75 24.58 -20.28
CA SER A 194 12.11 25.70 -20.98
C SER A 194 11.97 25.36 -22.47
N GLU A 195 10.72 25.25 -22.92
CA GLU A 195 10.35 25.28 -24.34
C GLU A 195 10.46 26.70 -24.87
#